data_bac0ea5b3c5e680dbbac65dab4beaf6d
#
_entry.id   bac0ea5b3c5e680dbbac65dab4beaf6d
#
_cell.length_a   1.000
_cell.length_b   1.000
_cell.length_c   1.000
_cell.angle_alpha   90.00
_cell.angle_beta   90.00
_cell.angle_gamma   90.00
#
_symmetry.space_group_name_H-M   'P 1'
#
loop_
_entity.id
_entity.type
_entity.pdbx_description
1 polymer ?
#
loop_
_entity_poly.entity_id
_entity_poly.type
_entity_poly.pdbx_seq_one_letter_code
_entity_poly.pdbx_strand_id
1 'polypeptide(L)'
;MTVNGGHDARPATSVKDQLITDRYAIYNDDCVNVMQALPDKSIDLSVYSPPFAGLYNYSSDPRDMSNCDSKEQFLEQYEFLIAEIARITKPGRITAVHCADVFDNASRLWDFPHEIIRLHEKHGFEYRNRITIWKEPLKVRMRTMVQSLMHKFIVEDSTKCFTAMPDYILIFTRKGKNQVPVTHPCGINHYAGEIPILPHMVKAFNNANNANHNADELWEHLKSVDADNKVTKLNHYIWQRYACAVWDDIRINNVLPFREAKEEDDEKHVHPLQLDVIDRIVELYSNPDEVVFTPFMGVGSEVYSPVSMGRKAIGIELKNSYFKQAKINIEEAEKRFNGTIKQDLLFT
;
A
#
# COMPACT_ATOMS: atom_id res chain seq x y z
N MET A 1 8.77 -16.66 -13.63
CA MET A 1 10.04 -15.93 -13.88
C MET A 1 11.19 -16.85 -13.58
N THR A 2 11.82 -17.41 -14.59
CA THR A 2 13.20 -17.84 -14.45
C THR A 2 14.04 -16.57 -14.44
N VAL A 3 14.46 -16.16 -13.24
CA VAL A 3 15.48 -15.11 -13.12
C VAL A 3 16.78 -15.73 -13.63
N ASN A 4 17.10 -15.47 -14.90
CA ASN A 4 18.42 -15.77 -15.45
C ASN A 4 19.44 -14.79 -14.84
N GLY A 5 19.98 -15.19 -13.73
CA GLY A 5 21.11 -14.61 -13.04
C GLY A 5 21.56 -15.68 -12.06
N GLY A 6 22.55 -16.49 -12.46
CA GLY A 6 22.99 -17.64 -11.70
C GLY A 6 23.36 -17.30 -10.27
N HIS A 7 22.57 -17.77 -9.34
CA HIS A 7 22.92 -18.08 -7.96
C HIS A 7 21.84 -19.01 -7.42
N ASP A 8 22.26 -20.04 -6.72
CA ASP A 8 21.50 -21.13 -6.14
C ASP A 8 20.10 -20.75 -5.62
N ALA A 9 19.08 -20.92 -6.47
CA ALA A 9 17.71 -20.93 -6.03
C ALA A 9 17.51 -22.19 -5.19
N ARG A 10 17.23 -22.04 -3.90
CA ARG A 10 16.81 -23.16 -3.06
C ARG A 10 15.52 -23.72 -3.68
N PRO A 11 15.36 -25.06 -3.76
CA PRO A 11 14.15 -25.63 -4.33
C PRO A 11 12.95 -25.13 -3.54
N ALA A 12 12.00 -24.47 -4.23
CA ALA A 12 10.74 -24.10 -3.61
C ALA A 12 10.05 -25.37 -3.10
N THR A 13 9.69 -25.40 -1.83
CA THR A 13 8.71 -26.34 -1.32
C THR A 13 7.45 -26.18 -2.17
N SER A 14 6.79 -27.27 -2.54
CA SER A 14 5.64 -27.25 -3.45
C SER A 14 4.58 -26.25 -2.97
N VAL A 15 4.45 -25.13 -3.68
CA VAL A 15 3.37 -24.14 -3.43
C VAL A 15 2.02 -24.75 -3.81
N LYS A 16 0.93 -24.36 -3.12
CA LYS A 16 -0.43 -24.88 -3.38
C LYS A 16 -0.92 -24.53 -4.80
N ASP A 17 -0.71 -23.29 -5.24
CA ASP A 17 -1.04 -22.77 -6.57
C ASP A 17 -0.17 -21.55 -6.88
N GLN A 18 0.04 -21.27 -8.17
CA GLN A 18 0.81 -20.11 -8.61
C GLN A 18 0.40 -19.65 -10.01
N LEU A 19 0.64 -18.38 -10.29
CA LEU A 19 0.53 -17.83 -11.65
C LEU A 19 1.74 -16.94 -11.91
N ILE A 20 2.49 -17.28 -12.95
CA ILE A 20 3.75 -16.59 -13.30
C ILE A 20 3.66 -16.13 -14.74
N THR A 21 3.88 -14.82 -14.95
CA THR A 21 3.99 -14.18 -16.26
C THR A 21 5.33 -13.44 -16.38
N ASP A 22 5.52 -12.70 -17.46
CA ASP A 22 6.70 -11.84 -17.61
C ASP A 22 6.67 -10.61 -16.70
N ARG A 23 5.47 -10.21 -16.23
CA ARG A 23 5.23 -9.02 -15.44
C ARG A 23 5.01 -9.30 -13.95
N TYR A 24 4.45 -10.45 -13.61
CA TYR A 24 4.19 -10.76 -12.21
C TYR A 24 4.31 -12.24 -11.89
N ALA A 25 4.56 -12.53 -10.62
CA ALA A 25 4.50 -13.87 -10.05
C ALA A 25 3.66 -13.82 -8.76
N ILE A 26 2.59 -14.58 -8.71
CA ILE A 26 1.75 -14.69 -7.52
C ILE A 26 1.68 -16.13 -7.04
N TYR A 27 1.68 -16.29 -5.72
CA TYR A 27 1.77 -17.60 -5.07
C TYR A 27 0.67 -17.76 -4.03
N ASN A 28 -0.02 -18.90 -4.06
CA ASN A 28 -0.95 -19.29 -3.00
C ASN A 28 -0.23 -20.22 -2.03
N ASP A 29 0.36 -19.66 -1.00
CA ASP A 29 0.97 -20.41 0.12
C ASP A 29 1.29 -19.46 1.29
N ASP A 30 1.95 -20.02 2.32
CA ASP A 30 2.54 -19.26 3.40
C ASP A 30 3.66 -18.33 2.91
N CYS A 31 3.62 -17.08 3.37
CA CYS A 31 4.54 -16.05 2.88
C CYS A 31 6.00 -16.33 3.26
N VAL A 32 6.27 -16.86 4.46
CA VAL A 32 7.63 -17.15 4.91
C VAL A 32 8.23 -18.28 4.06
N ASN A 33 7.45 -19.34 3.78
CA ASN A 33 7.89 -20.43 2.93
C ASN A 33 8.26 -19.97 1.52
N VAL A 34 7.41 -19.17 0.90
CA VAL A 34 7.67 -18.65 -0.47
C VAL A 34 8.88 -17.71 -0.47
N MET A 35 8.96 -16.83 0.53
CA MET A 35 10.08 -15.87 0.61
C MET A 35 11.43 -16.55 0.73
N GLN A 36 11.54 -17.68 1.45
CA GLN A 36 12.78 -18.45 1.56
C GLN A 36 13.34 -18.88 0.20
N ALA A 37 12.48 -19.07 -0.81
CA ALA A 37 12.88 -19.39 -2.17
C ALA A 37 13.29 -18.17 -3.02
N LEU A 38 12.98 -16.94 -2.57
CA LEU A 38 13.36 -15.73 -3.28
C LEU A 38 14.84 -15.41 -3.06
N PRO A 39 15.56 -14.96 -4.11
CA PRO A 39 16.97 -14.61 -3.98
C PRO A 39 17.19 -13.43 -3.03
N ASP A 40 18.34 -13.42 -2.36
CA ASP A 40 18.78 -12.28 -1.58
C ASP A 40 18.88 -11.02 -2.45
N LYS A 41 18.49 -9.86 -1.89
CA LYS A 41 18.64 -8.56 -2.55
C LYS A 41 18.04 -8.53 -3.97
N SER A 42 16.86 -9.13 -4.13
CA SER A 42 16.13 -9.20 -5.41
C SER A 42 15.00 -8.18 -5.53
N ILE A 43 14.51 -7.63 -4.42
CA ILE A 43 13.35 -6.75 -4.35
C ILE A 43 13.77 -5.28 -4.32
N ASP A 44 13.10 -4.45 -5.14
CA ASP A 44 13.34 -3.02 -5.24
C ASP A 44 12.44 -2.20 -4.31
N LEU A 45 11.19 -2.62 -4.12
CA LEU A 45 10.21 -1.96 -3.25
C LEU A 45 9.32 -3.02 -2.61
N SER A 46 9.06 -2.91 -1.30
CA SER A 46 7.97 -3.67 -0.67
C SER A 46 6.85 -2.74 -0.24
N VAL A 47 5.59 -3.12 -0.54
CA VAL A 47 4.38 -2.41 -0.11
C VAL A 47 3.40 -3.43 0.43
N TYR A 48 2.97 -3.29 1.68
CA TYR A 48 2.03 -4.24 2.26
C TYR A 48 1.33 -3.72 3.52
N SER A 49 0.21 -4.36 3.86
CA SER A 49 -0.46 -4.25 5.15
C SER A 49 -0.27 -5.56 5.91
N PRO A 50 0.35 -5.57 7.10
CA PRO A 50 0.39 -6.79 7.91
C PRO A 50 -1.02 -7.15 8.39
N PRO A 51 -1.31 -8.43 8.68
CA PRO A 51 -2.53 -8.78 9.37
C PRO A 51 -2.59 -8.06 10.71
N PHE A 52 -3.80 -7.58 11.08
CA PHE A 52 -4.00 -6.89 12.35
C PHE A 52 -4.19 -7.92 13.46
N ALA A 53 -3.15 -8.16 14.25
CA ALA A 53 -3.08 -9.15 15.30
C ALA A 53 -4.31 -9.13 16.22
N GLY A 54 -5.05 -10.23 16.25
CA GLY A 54 -6.19 -10.40 17.16
C GLY A 54 -7.42 -9.55 16.89
N LEU A 55 -7.44 -8.72 15.80
CA LEU A 55 -8.62 -7.96 15.41
C LEU A 55 -9.49 -8.72 14.40
N TYR A 56 -8.87 -9.44 13.48
CA TYR A 56 -9.57 -10.15 12.39
C TYR A 56 -8.94 -11.52 12.17
N ASN A 57 -9.75 -12.56 12.13
CA ASN A 57 -9.34 -13.87 11.63
C ASN A 57 -9.60 -13.89 10.13
N TYR A 58 -8.53 -14.06 9.34
CA TYR A 58 -8.62 -14.06 7.88
C TYR A 58 -8.86 -15.45 7.31
N SER A 59 -8.39 -16.49 8.01
CA SER A 59 -8.61 -17.89 7.63
C SER A 59 -8.52 -18.83 8.83
N SER A 60 -8.97 -20.07 8.66
CA SER A 60 -8.79 -21.16 9.65
C SER A 60 -7.44 -21.88 9.51
N ASP A 61 -6.57 -21.44 8.60
CA ASP A 61 -5.24 -22.04 8.42
C ASP A 61 -4.34 -21.74 9.62
N PRO A 62 -3.73 -22.72 10.30
CA PRO A 62 -2.86 -22.48 11.46
C PRO A 62 -1.60 -21.66 11.14
N ARG A 63 -1.27 -21.46 9.86
CA ARG A 63 -0.16 -20.61 9.40
C ARG A 63 -0.59 -19.14 9.22
N ASP A 64 -1.86 -18.82 9.40
CA ASP A 64 -2.34 -17.46 9.37
C ASP A 64 -1.94 -16.75 10.66
N MET A 65 -1.09 -15.73 10.52
CA MET A 65 -0.60 -14.93 11.66
C MET A 65 -1.72 -14.25 12.45
N SER A 66 -2.90 -14.07 11.86
CA SER A 66 -4.06 -13.50 12.56
C SER A 66 -4.64 -14.44 13.61
N ASN A 67 -4.34 -15.73 13.56
CA ASN A 67 -4.82 -16.77 14.50
C ASN A 67 -3.95 -16.89 15.76
N CYS A 68 -3.03 -15.97 16.00
CA CYS A 68 -2.20 -15.96 17.20
C CYS A 68 -3.03 -15.70 18.46
N ASP A 69 -2.75 -16.44 19.53
CA ASP A 69 -3.44 -16.34 20.82
C ASP A 69 -3.06 -15.05 21.60
N SER A 70 -1.91 -14.47 21.29
CA SER A 70 -1.40 -13.27 21.98
C SER A 70 -0.66 -12.32 21.02
N LYS A 71 -0.51 -11.08 21.48
CA LYS A 71 0.29 -10.06 20.76
C LYS A 71 1.76 -10.49 20.66
N GLU A 72 2.29 -11.10 21.70
CA GLU A 72 3.67 -11.58 21.77
C GLU A 72 3.91 -12.65 20.71
N GLN A 73 3.02 -13.64 20.62
CA GLN A 73 3.10 -14.69 19.61
C GLN A 73 3.01 -14.11 18.19
N PHE A 74 2.10 -13.17 17.97
CA PHE A 74 2.01 -12.47 16.68
C PHE A 74 3.34 -11.77 16.34
N LEU A 75 3.91 -11.02 17.29
CA LEU A 75 5.15 -10.28 17.06
C LEU A 75 6.33 -11.20 16.78
N GLU A 76 6.41 -12.36 17.43
CA GLU A 76 7.41 -13.39 17.14
C GLU A 76 7.28 -13.92 15.69
N GLN A 77 6.07 -14.25 15.24
CA GLN A 77 5.85 -14.71 13.87
C GLN A 77 6.12 -13.60 12.85
N TYR A 78 5.66 -12.39 13.15
CA TYR A 78 5.88 -11.23 12.28
C TYR A 78 7.37 -10.88 12.17
N GLU A 79 8.16 -11.13 13.22
CA GLU A 79 9.61 -10.92 13.20
C GLU A 79 10.31 -11.83 12.17
N PHE A 80 9.89 -13.08 12.00
CA PHE A 80 10.43 -13.97 10.96
C PHE A 80 10.17 -13.40 9.57
N LEU A 81 8.98 -12.87 9.31
CA LEU A 81 8.67 -12.21 8.06
C LEU A 81 9.58 -11.01 7.81
N ILE A 82 9.78 -10.15 8.80
CA ILE A 82 10.63 -8.96 8.66
C ILE A 82 12.08 -9.34 8.38
N ALA A 83 12.59 -10.41 9.00
CA ALA A 83 13.92 -10.93 8.70
C ALA A 83 14.06 -11.32 7.23
N GLU A 84 13.06 -12.00 6.67
CA GLU A 84 13.05 -12.37 5.25
C GLU A 84 12.89 -11.16 4.34
N ILE A 85 12.01 -10.19 4.67
CA ILE A 85 11.92 -8.91 3.92
C ILE A 85 13.28 -8.21 3.91
N ALA A 86 13.99 -8.19 5.05
CA ALA A 86 15.32 -7.60 5.13
C ALA A 86 16.35 -8.32 4.24
N ARG A 87 16.27 -9.65 4.13
CA ARG A 87 17.16 -10.45 3.30
C ARG A 87 16.94 -10.19 1.80
N ILE A 88 15.68 -10.19 1.37
CA ILE A 88 15.34 -10.05 -0.06
C ILE A 88 15.39 -8.61 -0.58
N THR A 89 15.26 -7.59 0.31
CA THR A 89 15.29 -6.18 -0.09
C THR A 89 16.71 -5.73 -0.43
N LYS A 90 16.89 -5.09 -1.58
CA LYS A 90 18.16 -4.50 -1.99
C LYS A 90 18.61 -3.40 -1.03
N PRO A 91 19.92 -3.24 -0.74
CA PRO A 91 20.43 -2.15 0.09
C PRO A 91 20.03 -0.77 -0.43
N GLY A 92 19.62 0.12 0.49
CA GLY A 92 19.18 1.48 0.16
C GLY A 92 17.78 1.57 -0.44
N ARG A 93 17.07 0.45 -0.59
CA ARG A 93 15.69 0.43 -1.15
C ARG A 93 14.65 0.49 -0.03
N ILE A 94 13.42 0.75 -0.43
CA ILE A 94 12.31 1.11 0.46
C ILE A 94 11.41 -0.10 0.77
N THR A 95 10.93 -0.11 2.01
CA THR A 95 9.77 -0.90 2.44
C THR A 95 8.73 0.06 3.02
N ALA A 96 7.52 0.03 2.50
CA ALA A 96 6.38 0.83 2.94
C ALA A 96 5.34 -0.08 3.59
N VAL A 97 5.03 0.15 4.86
CA VAL A 97 4.09 -0.66 5.63
C VAL A 97 2.86 0.17 6.00
N HIS A 98 1.70 -0.26 5.51
CA HIS A 98 0.41 0.32 5.90
C HIS A 98 -0.05 -0.31 7.21
N CYS A 99 -0.39 0.51 8.19
CA CYS A 99 -0.89 0.05 9.49
C CYS A 99 -1.76 1.11 10.17
N ALA A 100 -2.35 0.74 11.29
CA ALA A 100 -3.07 1.63 12.20
C ALA A 100 -2.80 1.20 13.63
N ASP A 101 -3.14 2.06 14.58
CA ASP A 101 -3.24 1.66 15.97
C ASP A 101 -4.40 0.66 16.16
N VAL A 102 -4.25 -0.24 17.11
CA VAL A 102 -5.17 -1.35 17.35
C VAL A 102 -5.77 -1.24 18.75
N PHE A 103 -7.08 -1.38 18.89
CA PHE A 103 -7.70 -1.52 20.20
C PHE A 103 -7.59 -2.96 20.69
N ASP A 104 -7.21 -3.13 21.96
CA ASP A 104 -7.30 -4.42 22.63
C ASP A 104 -8.74 -4.69 23.10
N ASN A 105 -8.98 -5.91 23.62
CA ASN A 105 -10.30 -6.33 24.12
C ASN A 105 -10.82 -5.47 25.30
N ALA A 106 -9.96 -4.70 25.95
CA ALA A 106 -10.32 -3.77 27.02
C ALA A 106 -10.49 -2.33 26.51
N SER A 107 -10.59 -2.12 25.21
CA SER A 107 -10.65 -0.81 24.54
C SER A 107 -9.46 0.11 24.82
N ARG A 108 -8.30 -0.47 25.16
CA ARG A 108 -7.05 0.27 25.28
C ARG A 108 -6.31 0.25 23.96
N LEU A 109 -5.68 1.37 23.62
CA LEU A 109 -4.92 1.51 22.41
C LEU A 109 -3.59 0.74 22.52
N TRP A 110 -3.30 -0.08 21.51
CA TRP A 110 -1.99 -0.66 21.27
C TRP A 110 -1.31 0.08 20.14
N ASP A 111 -0.17 0.69 20.44
CA ASP A 111 0.68 1.37 19.46
C ASP A 111 1.38 0.32 18.59
N PHE A 112 0.61 -0.28 17.67
CA PHE A 112 1.12 -1.27 16.73
C PHE A 112 2.16 -0.69 15.76
N PRO A 113 2.01 0.57 15.27
CA PRO A 113 3.06 1.23 14.50
C PRO A 113 4.43 1.24 15.18
N HIS A 114 4.48 1.44 16.50
CA HIS A 114 5.72 1.39 17.27
C HIS A 114 6.39 0.02 17.19
N GLU A 115 5.63 -1.06 17.34
CA GLU A 115 6.18 -2.41 17.27
C GLU A 115 6.72 -2.74 15.86
N ILE A 116 6.01 -2.30 14.82
CA ILE A 116 6.48 -2.44 13.43
C ILE A 116 7.82 -1.71 13.27
N ILE A 117 7.95 -0.47 13.76
CA ILE A 117 9.20 0.31 13.67
C ILE A 117 10.32 -0.43 14.39
N ARG A 118 10.11 -0.83 15.65
CA ARG A 118 11.10 -1.52 16.47
C ARG A 118 11.63 -2.79 15.79
N LEU A 119 10.73 -3.61 15.22
CA LEU A 119 11.12 -4.85 14.56
C LEU A 119 11.89 -4.60 13.25
N HIS A 120 11.48 -3.62 12.44
CA HIS A 120 12.22 -3.27 11.22
C HIS A 120 13.63 -2.75 11.54
N GLU A 121 13.77 -1.88 12.52
CA GLU A 121 15.10 -1.37 12.95
C GLU A 121 16.01 -2.48 13.47
N LYS A 122 15.45 -3.46 14.21
CA LYS A 122 16.17 -4.64 14.69
C LYS A 122 16.75 -5.47 13.52
N HIS A 123 16.04 -5.55 12.40
CA HIS A 123 16.44 -6.30 11.21
C HIS A 123 17.15 -5.47 10.13
N GLY A 124 17.69 -4.31 10.52
CA GLY A 124 18.61 -3.54 9.66
C GLY A 124 17.90 -2.65 8.65
N PHE A 125 16.74 -2.17 8.98
CA PHE A 125 16.13 -1.03 8.32
C PHE A 125 16.41 0.25 9.11
N GLU A 126 16.20 1.39 8.46
CA GLU A 126 16.16 2.73 9.06
C GLU A 126 14.76 3.29 8.88
N TYR A 127 14.11 3.66 9.98
CA TYR A 127 12.83 4.35 9.92
C TYR A 127 13.03 5.76 9.36
N ARG A 128 12.31 6.13 8.29
CA ARG A 128 12.50 7.39 7.57
C ARG A 128 11.43 8.41 7.87
N ASN A 129 10.18 8.04 7.71
CA ASN A 129 9.04 8.91 7.99
C ASN A 129 7.74 8.14 8.12
N ARG A 130 6.71 8.85 8.61
CA ARG A 130 5.32 8.40 8.71
C ARG A 130 4.44 9.32 7.88
N ILE A 131 3.61 8.74 7.04
CA ILE A 131 2.56 9.44 6.33
C ILE A 131 1.24 9.07 7.02
N THR A 132 0.43 10.06 7.35
CA THR A 132 -0.89 9.87 7.95
C THR A 132 -1.95 9.90 6.85
N ILE A 133 -2.77 8.87 6.74
CA ILE A 133 -3.94 8.83 5.85
C ILE A 133 -5.13 9.31 6.66
N TRP A 134 -5.67 10.46 6.29
CA TRP A 134 -6.84 11.03 6.93
C TRP A 134 -8.08 10.17 6.66
N LYS A 135 -8.94 10.03 7.67
CA LYS A 135 -10.22 9.33 7.55
C LYS A 135 -11.35 10.20 8.06
N GLU A 136 -12.42 10.26 7.30
CA GLU A 136 -13.62 10.98 7.68
C GLU A 136 -14.30 10.31 8.89
N PRO A 137 -14.51 11.04 10.03
CA PRO A 137 -14.96 10.46 11.29
C PRO A 137 -16.30 9.72 11.22
N LEU A 138 -17.27 10.21 10.43
CA LEU A 138 -18.57 9.53 10.30
C LEU A 138 -18.43 8.21 9.55
N LYS A 139 -17.60 8.16 8.50
CA LYS A 139 -17.32 6.94 7.75
C LYS A 139 -16.62 5.91 8.64
N VAL A 140 -15.64 6.35 9.44
CA VAL A 140 -14.96 5.48 10.42
C VAL A 140 -15.96 4.92 11.42
N ARG A 141 -16.82 5.79 12.01
CA ARG A 141 -17.84 5.36 12.96
C ARG A 141 -18.84 4.36 12.35
N MET A 142 -19.35 4.64 11.15
CA MET A 142 -20.29 3.74 10.46
C MET A 142 -19.67 2.37 10.17
N ARG A 143 -18.37 2.35 9.88
CA ARG A 143 -17.64 1.12 9.56
C ARG A 143 -17.27 0.32 10.81
N THR A 144 -16.79 0.98 11.86
CA THR A 144 -16.27 0.33 13.06
C THR A 144 -17.28 0.21 14.19
N MET A 145 -18.42 0.93 14.10
CA MET A 145 -19.45 1.04 15.13
C MET A 145 -18.93 1.53 16.49
N VAL A 146 -17.76 2.20 16.49
CA VAL A 146 -17.13 2.71 17.72
C VAL A 146 -17.99 3.77 18.38
N GLN A 147 -18.41 3.49 19.62
CA GLN A 147 -19.32 4.37 20.36
C GLN A 147 -18.69 5.70 20.76
N SER A 148 -17.40 5.71 21.06
CA SER A 148 -16.64 6.92 21.45
C SER A 148 -16.63 8.02 20.38
N LEU A 149 -16.97 7.72 19.11
CA LEU A 149 -17.18 8.70 18.04
C LEU A 149 -18.61 9.25 17.95
N MET A 150 -19.51 8.91 18.88
CA MET A 150 -20.87 9.41 18.85
C MET A 150 -20.95 10.83 19.42
N HIS A 151 -21.60 11.73 18.69
CA HIS A 151 -21.80 13.13 19.10
C HIS A 151 -22.42 13.30 20.50
N LYS A 152 -23.27 12.35 20.93
CA LYS A 152 -23.89 12.40 22.27
C LYS A 152 -22.87 12.51 23.40
N PHE A 153 -21.69 11.88 23.27
CA PHE A 153 -20.65 11.95 24.30
C PHE A 153 -20.01 13.32 24.43
N ILE A 154 -19.98 14.13 23.35
CA ILE A 154 -19.56 15.53 23.47
C ILE A 154 -20.52 16.32 24.36
N VAL A 155 -21.80 15.99 24.29
CA VAL A 155 -22.84 16.66 25.07
C VAL A 155 -22.93 16.15 26.53
N GLU A 156 -22.81 14.84 26.70
CA GLU A 156 -23.00 14.18 28.01
C GLU A 156 -21.72 14.14 28.85
N ASP A 157 -20.60 13.73 28.22
CA ASP A 157 -19.31 13.57 28.87
C ASP A 157 -18.18 13.45 27.81
N SER A 158 -17.58 14.59 27.48
CA SER A 158 -16.55 14.63 26.45
C SER A 158 -15.27 13.87 26.78
N THR A 159 -15.06 13.48 28.05
CA THR A 159 -13.91 12.63 28.45
C THR A 159 -13.99 11.22 27.87
N LYS A 160 -15.17 10.81 27.37
CA LYS A 160 -15.40 9.53 26.70
C LYS A 160 -15.23 9.61 25.18
N CYS A 161 -14.96 10.80 24.64
CA CYS A 161 -14.77 10.98 23.20
C CYS A 161 -13.35 10.64 22.79
N PHE A 162 -13.22 9.88 21.69
CA PHE A 162 -11.95 9.70 20.99
C PHE A 162 -12.04 10.29 19.59
N THR A 163 -10.88 10.50 18.97
CA THR A 163 -10.79 10.87 17.56
C THR A 163 -10.93 9.64 16.66
N ALA A 164 -11.33 9.85 15.41
CA ALA A 164 -11.22 8.81 14.40
C ALA A 164 -9.74 8.44 14.21
N MET A 165 -9.45 7.15 14.26
CA MET A 165 -8.07 6.66 14.06
C MET A 165 -7.71 6.79 12.58
N PRO A 166 -6.59 7.46 12.25
CA PRO A 166 -6.05 7.46 10.91
C PRO A 166 -5.38 6.12 10.60
N ASP A 167 -5.06 5.88 9.34
CA ASP A 167 -4.06 4.90 8.98
C ASP A 167 -2.70 5.58 8.79
N TYR A 168 -1.64 4.78 8.83
CA TYR A 168 -0.28 5.23 8.63
C TYR A 168 0.40 4.43 7.53
N ILE A 169 1.28 5.10 6.79
CA ILE A 169 2.30 4.45 5.99
C ILE A 169 3.64 4.72 6.68
N LEU A 170 4.27 3.67 7.15
CA LEU A 170 5.61 3.71 7.72
C LEU A 170 6.62 3.42 6.63
N ILE A 171 7.56 4.34 6.41
CA ILE A 171 8.58 4.23 5.38
C ILE A 171 9.91 3.86 6.00
N PHE A 172 10.48 2.78 5.50
CA PHE A 172 11.77 2.24 5.93
C PHE A 172 12.73 2.17 4.77
N THR A 173 14.02 2.42 5.04
CA THR A 173 15.10 2.18 4.08
C THR A 173 15.95 1.01 4.56
N ARG A 174 16.20 0.03 3.69
CA ARG A 174 17.15 -1.04 3.98
C ARG A 174 18.56 -0.46 4.11
N LYS A 175 19.26 -0.71 5.22
CA LYS A 175 20.63 -0.21 5.43
C LYS A 175 21.54 -0.59 4.27
N GLY A 176 22.35 0.36 3.83
CA GLY A 176 23.29 0.23 2.75
C GLY A 176 23.08 1.24 1.62
N LYS A 177 23.96 1.20 0.62
CA LYS A 177 23.94 2.17 -0.48
C LYS A 177 23.02 1.68 -1.59
N ASN A 178 22.07 2.54 -2.01
CA ASN A 178 21.28 2.31 -3.22
C ASN A 178 22.19 2.36 -4.46
N GLN A 179 22.19 1.29 -5.25
CA GLN A 179 23.01 1.18 -6.47
C GLN A 179 22.32 1.81 -7.69
N VAL A 180 20.99 1.79 -7.71
CA VAL A 180 20.17 2.31 -8.81
C VAL A 180 19.23 3.37 -8.28
N PRO A 181 19.50 4.66 -8.49
CA PRO A 181 18.60 5.73 -8.06
C PRO A 181 17.21 5.59 -8.67
N VAL A 182 16.18 5.89 -7.91
CA VAL A 182 14.82 6.09 -8.44
C VAL A 182 14.76 7.51 -8.97
N THR A 183 14.46 7.67 -10.26
CA THR A 183 14.52 8.96 -10.92
C THR A 183 13.23 9.28 -11.68
N HIS A 184 12.86 10.54 -11.65
CA HIS A 184 11.72 11.09 -12.41
C HIS A 184 12.21 12.25 -13.28
N PRO A 185 12.89 11.98 -14.41
CA PRO A 185 13.50 13.04 -15.23
C PRO A 185 12.51 14.08 -15.74
N CYS A 186 11.25 13.67 -15.95
CA CYS A 186 10.14 14.53 -16.38
C CYS A 186 9.22 14.94 -15.23
N GLY A 187 9.62 14.69 -13.97
CA GLY A 187 8.76 14.84 -12.81
C GLY A 187 7.68 13.75 -12.73
N ILE A 188 6.82 13.87 -11.72
CA ILE A 188 5.66 12.99 -11.55
C ILE A 188 4.46 13.64 -12.24
N ASN A 189 3.88 12.98 -13.24
CA ASN A 189 2.78 13.49 -14.07
C ASN A 189 1.43 12.83 -13.76
N HIS A 190 1.45 11.72 -13.05
CA HIS A 190 0.24 11.03 -12.61
C HIS A 190 -0.13 11.43 -11.19
N TYR A 191 -1.40 11.75 -10.97
CA TYR A 191 -1.93 12.06 -9.65
C TYR A 191 -2.93 10.99 -9.21
N ALA A 192 -2.60 10.30 -8.14
CA ALA A 192 -3.49 9.35 -7.48
C ALA A 192 -4.13 10.02 -6.25
N GLY A 193 -5.42 10.31 -6.29
CA GLY A 193 -6.17 11.00 -5.24
C GLY A 193 -7.29 11.84 -5.81
N GLU A 194 -8.06 12.47 -4.92
CA GLU A 194 -9.27 13.22 -5.27
C GLU A 194 -9.00 14.71 -5.50
N ILE A 195 -8.04 15.32 -4.79
CA ILE A 195 -7.83 16.78 -4.78
C ILE A 195 -6.38 17.10 -5.17
N PRO A 196 -6.08 17.23 -6.48
CA PRO A 196 -4.71 17.51 -6.93
C PRO A 196 -4.24 18.95 -6.61
N ILE A 197 -5.17 19.92 -6.56
CA ILE A 197 -4.85 21.34 -6.36
C ILE A 197 -5.62 21.90 -5.16
N LEU A 198 -4.87 22.44 -4.20
CA LEU A 198 -5.44 23.08 -3.02
C LEU A 198 -5.79 24.56 -3.26
N PRO A 199 -6.75 25.15 -2.52
CA PRO A 199 -7.17 26.54 -2.71
C PRO A 199 -6.03 27.56 -2.65
N HIS A 200 -5.05 27.37 -1.80
CA HIS A 200 -3.89 28.26 -1.71
C HIS A 200 -2.98 28.19 -2.94
N MET A 201 -2.88 27.02 -3.59
CA MET A 201 -2.14 26.83 -4.84
C MET A 201 -2.81 27.58 -5.98
N VAL A 202 -4.16 27.49 -6.07
CA VAL A 202 -4.97 28.27 -7.03
C VAL A 202 -4.73 29.76 -6.84
N LYS A 203 -4.84 30.24 -5.60
CA LYS A 203 -4.63 31.67 -5.28
C LYS A 203 -3.23 32.12 -5.67
N ALA A 204 -2.21 31.34 -5.35
CA ALA A 204 -0.82 31.66 -5.69
C ALA A 204 -0.60 31.71 -7.21
N PHE A 205 -1.14 30.75 -7.96
CA PHE A 205 -1.07 30.73 -9.42
C PHE A 205 -1.76 31.93 -10.04
N ASN A 206 -3.01 32.19 -9.65
CA ASN A 206 -3.80 33.30 -10.19
C ASN A 206 -3.14 34.66 -9.95
N ASN A 207 -2.61 34.89 -8.74
CA ASN A 207 -1.89 36.14 -8.42
C ASN A 207 -0.62 36.31 -9.29
N ALA A 208 0.14 35.22 -9.49
CA ALA A 208 1.38 35.30 -10.25
C ALA A 208 1.18 35.44 -11.75
N ASN A 209 0.03 35.04 -12.30
CA ASN A 209 -0.24 35.00 -13.73
C ASN A 209 -1.36 35.91 -14.15
N ASN A 210 -1.90 36.77 -13.25
CA ASN A 210 -3.08 37.60 -13.47
C ASN A 210 -4.25 36.82 -14.08
N ALA A 211 -4.50 35.61 -13.52
CA ALA A 211 -5.52 34.70 -13.97
C ALA A 211 -6.65 34.57 -12.93
N ASN A 212 -7.73 33.89 -13.29
CA ASN A 212 -8.89 33.67 -12.42
C ASN A 212 -9.45 32.26 -12.60
N HIS A 213 -8.59 31.25 -12.40
CA HIS A 213 -9.00 29.85 -12.43
C HIS A 213 -9.61 29.41 -11.09
N ASN A 214 -10.55 28.47 -11.13
CA ASN A 214 -10.84 27.58 -10.01
C ASN A 214 -9.88 26.38 -10.01
N ALA A 215 -10.02 25.42 -9.09
CA ALA A 215 -9.09 24.30 -8.97
C ALA A 215 -9.12 23.38 -10.19
N ASP A 216 -10.31 23.06 -10.71
CA ASP A 216 -10.49 22.16 -11.85
C ASP A 216 -9.98 22.83 -13.15
N GLU A 217 -10.33 24.09 -13.36
CA GLU A 217 -9.83 24.87 -14.50
C GLU A 217 -8.30 24.98 -14.48
N LEU A 218 -7.70 25.20 -13.31
CA LEU A 218 -6.25 25.26 -13.18
C LEU A 218 -5.63 23.88 -13.47
N TRP A 219 -6.21 22.79 -12.97
CA TRP A 219 -5.74 21.45 -13.23
C TRP A 219 -5.74 21.12 -14.73
N GLU A 220 -6.85 21.37 -15.42
CA GLU A 220 -6.95 21.13 -16.87
C GLU A 220 -6.03 22.07 -17.66
N HIS A 221 -5.90 23.32 -17.25
CA HIS A 221 -4.94 24.25 -17.85
C HIS A 221 -3.51 23.72 -17.74
N LEU A 222 -3.07 23.30 -16.55
CA LEU A 222 -1.72 22.77 -16.34
C LEU A 222 -1.46 21.51 -17.16
N LYS A 223 -2.43 20.62 -17.27
CA LYS A 223 -2.33 19.42 -18.14
C LYS A 223 -2.20 19.81 -19.62
N SER A 224 -2.90 20.84 -20.06
CA SER A 224 -2.87 21.27 -21.47
C SER A 224 -1.56 21.97 -21.88
N VAL A 225 -0.89 22.66 -20.94
CA VAL A 225 0.37 23.37 -21.21
C VAL A 225 1.60 22.54 -20.88
N ASP A 226 1.40 21.37 -20.29
CA ASP A 226 2.46 20.44 -19.95
C ASP A 226 2.80 19.57 -21.17
N ALA A 227 3.43 20.20 -22.13
CA ALA A 227 3.90 19.52 -23.32
C ALA A 227 5.38 19.12 -23.14
N ASP A 228 5.64 17.84 -23.31
CA ASP A 228 6.92 17.23 -23.62
C ASP A 228 8.10 17.35 -22.62
N ASN A 229 8.32 16.29 -21.86
CA ASN A 229 9.61 15.89 -21.25
C ASN A 229 10.33 16.94 -20.38
N LYS A 230 9.62 17.86 -19.75
CA LYS A 230 10.19 18.87 -18.84
C LYS A 230 9.48 18.85 -17.49
N VAL A 231 10.23 19.17 -16.43
CA VAL A 231 9.64 19.44 -15.11
C VAL A 231 8.81 20.71 -15.19
N THR A 232 7.54 20.63 -14.88
CA THR A 232 6.54 21.68 -15.06
C THR A 232 5.89 22.10 -13.74
N LYS A 233 4.99 23.10 -13.81
CA LYS A 233 4.15 23.51 -12.68
C LYS A 233 3.28 22.34 -12.18
N LEU A 234 2.77 21.51 -13.09
CA LEU A 234 1.98 20.33 -12.76
C LEU A 234 2.77 19.38 -11.83
N ASN A 235 4.01 19.05 -12.21
CA ASN A 235 4.87 18.20 -11.39
C ASN A 235 5.12 18.77 -10.00
N HIS A 236 5.31 20.10 -9.89
CA HIS A 236 5.48 20.76 -8.60
C HIS A 236 4.23 20.65 -7.71
N TYR A 237 3.03 20.76 -8.27
CA TYR A 237 1.80 20.64 -7.50
C TYR A 237 1.56 19.18 -7.06
N ILE A 238 1.79 18.22 -7.93
CA ILE A 238 1.74 16.79 -7.58
C ILE A 238 2.76 16.49 -6.46
N TRP A 239 4.00 16.93 -6.62
CA TRP A 239 5.02 16.76 -5.59
C TRP A 239 4.61 17.36 -4.24
N GLN A 240 4.04 18.56 -4.19
CA GLN A 240 3.58 19.18 -2.95
C GLN A 240 2.52 18.33 -2.25
N ARG A 241 1.60 17.71 -3.01
CA ARG A 241 0.59 16.80 -2.47
C ARG A 241 1.22 15.50 -1.94
N TYR A 242 2.14 14.90 -2.67
CA TYR A 242 2.80 13.65 -2.29
C TYR A 242 3.80 13.83 -1.14
N ALA A 243 4.44 14.99 -1.05
CA ALA A 243 5.36 15.33 0.04
C ALA A 243 4.66 15.74 1.34
N CYS A 244 3.33 15.90 1.33
CA CYS A 244 2.57 16.22 2.54
C CYS A 244 2.61 15.04 3.52
N ALA A 245 2.80 15.34 4.81
CA ALA A 245 2.80 14.33 5.87
C ALA A 245 1.39 13.75 6.15
N VAL A 246 0.35 14.41 5.68
CA VAL A 246 -1.05 13.98 5.78
C VAL A 246 -1.63 13.87 4.37
N TRP A 247 -2.02 12.68 3.98
CA TRP A 247 -2.78 12.44 2.77
C TRP A 247 -4.27 12.47 3.10
N ASP A 248 -4.91 13.59 2.79
CA ASP A 248 -6.29 13.89 3.15
C ASP A 248 -7.30 13.64 2.01
N ASP A 249 -6.80 13.21 0.86
CA ASP A 249 -7.55 13.09 -0.39
C ASP A 249 -7.50 11.69 -1.01
N ILE A 250 -7.20 10.68 -0.21
CA ILE A 250 -7.25 9.29 -0.64
C ILE A 250 -8.71 8.88 -0.85
N ARG A 251 -9.03 8.40 -2.05
CA ARG A 251 -10.37 7.90 -2.39
C ARG A 251 -10.64 6.58 -1.69
N ILE A 252 -11.47 6.61 -0.66
CA ILE A 252 -11.77 5.44 0.20
C ILE A 252 -12.33 4.25 -0.58
N ASN A 253 -13.08 4.52 -1.65
CA ASN A 253 -13.72 3.50 -2.48
C ASN A 253 -12.87 3.05 -3.67
N ASN A 254 -11.69 3.65 -3.87
CA ASN A 254 -10.77 3.23 -4.94
C ASN A 254 -10.01 1.97 -4.51
N VAL A 255 -10.71 0.85 -4.52
CA VAL A 255 -10.22 -0.49 -4.15
C VAL A 255 -10.61 -1.52 -5.20
N LEU A 256 -9.86 -2.60 -5.29
CA LEU A 256 -10.20 -3.70 -6.19
C LEU A 256 -11.49 -4.44 -5.76
N PRO A 257 -12.18 -5.09 -6.70
CA PRO A 257 -13.29 -6.00 -6.38
C PRO A 257 -12.85 -7.08 -5.40
N PHE A 258 -13.60 -7.26 -4.31
CA PHE A 258 -13.26 -8.23 -3.25
C PHE A 258 -14.48 -8.95 -2.66
N ARG A 259 -15.69 -8.45 -2.93
CA ARG A 259 -16.90 -8.97 -2.28
C ARG A 259 -17.20 -10.42 -2.64
N GLU A 260 -16.93 -10.81 -3.88
CA GLU A 260 -17.15 -12.16 -4.40
C GLU A 260 -16.14 -13.18 -3.83
N ALA A 261 -15.00 -12.70 -3.32
CA ALA A 261 -13.99 -13.54 -2.69
C ALA A 261 -14.26 -13.82 -1.21
N LYS A 262 -15.23 -13.13 -0.60
CA LYS A 262 -15.58 -13.35 0.81
C LYS A 262 -16.35 -14.66 0.99
N GLU A 263 -15.95 -15.41 1.99
CA GLU A 263 -16.64 -16.60 2.48
C GLU A 263 -17.59 -16.23 3.61
N GLU A 264 -18.54 -17.12 3.97
CA GLU A 264 -19.57 -16.82 5.00
C GLU A 264 -18.98 -16.48 6.37
N ASP A 265 -17.83 -17.07 6.70
CA ASP A 265 -17.14 -16.85 7.98
C ASP A 265 -16.16 -15.68 7.95
N ASP A 266 -16.04 -14.95 6.81
CA ASP A 266 -15.12 -13.84 6.69
C ASP A 266 -15.54 -12.62 7.48
N GLU A 267 -14.57 -12.00 8.13
CA GLU A 267 -14.75 -10.72 8.80
C GLU A 267 -15.34 -9.66 7.86
N LYS A 268 -16.48 -9.06 8.28
CA LYS A 268 -17.20 -8.07 7.48
C LYS A 268 -16.38 -6.80 7.18
N HIS A 269 -15.33 -6.57 7.93
CA HIS A 269 -14.57 -5.31 7.92
C HIS A 269 -13.25 -5.38 7.15
N VAL A 270 -12.91 -6.54 6.58
CA VAL A 270 -11.71 -6.68 5.73
C VAL A 270 -11.93 -5.93 4.41
N HIS A 271 -11.06 -4.98 4.14
CA HIS A 271 -11.05 -4.22 2.88
C HIS A 271 -9.64 -4.18 2.30
N PRO A 272 -9.50 -4.26 0.96
CA PRO A 272 -8.23 -4.04 0.30
C PRO A 272 -7.68 -2.65 0.58
N LEU A 273 -6.36 -2.48 0.52
CA LEU A 273 -5.71 -1.18 0.57
C LEU A 273 -6.12 -0.36 -0.66
N GLN A 274 -6.33 0.94 -0.47
CA GLN A 274 -6.72 1.85 -1.54
C GLN A 274 -5.61 1.94 -2.59
N LEU A 275 -6.00 1.86 -3.87
CA LEU A 275 -5.07 1.95 -5.00
C LEU A 275 -4.31 3.29 -5.01
N ASP A 276 -4.96 4.40 -4.63
CA ASP A 276 -4.31 5.72 -4.53
C ASP A 276 -3.07 5.70 -3.63
N VAL A 277 -3.13 4.97 -2.52
CA VAL A 277 -2.01 4.84 -1.58
C VAL A 277 -0.87 4.07 -2.21
N ILE A 278 -1.19 2.94 -2.83
CA ILE A 278 -0.20 2.07 -3.48
C ILE A 278 0.44 2.79 -4.65
N ASP A 279 -0.37 3.43 -5.51
CA ASP A 279 0.09 4.17 -6.68
C ASP A 279 1.09 5.27 -6.31
N ARG A 280 0.80 6.07 -5.27
CA ARG A 280 1.74 7.09 -4.76
C ARG A 280 3.06 6.48 -4.30
N ILE A 281 3.02 5.37 -3.58
CA ILE A 281 4.22 4.69 -3.06
C ILE A 281 5.04 4.10 -4.22
N VAL A 282 4.39 3.43 -5.16
CA VAL A 282 5.02 2.84 -6.34
C VAL A 282 5.67 3.92 -7.20
N GLU A 283 4.97 5.03 -7.44
CA GLU A 283 5.49 6.16 -8.19
C GLU A 283 6.71 6.78 -7.53
N LEU A 284 6.64 7.04 -6.21
CA LEU A 284 7.72 7.71 -5.47
C LEU A 284 8.98 6.85 -5.33
N TYR A 285 8.85 5.51 -5.22
CA TYR A 285 9.94 4.67 -4.73
C TYR A 285 10.36 3.52 -5.66
N SER A 286 9.88 3.50 -6.91
CA SER A 286 10.30 2.51 -7.89
C SER A 286 10.45 3.08 -9.31
N ASN A 287 11.43 2.55 -10.06
CA ASN A 287 11.56 2.78 -11.49
C ASN A 287 10.67 1.80 -12.29
N PRO A 288 10.37 2.09 -13.58
CA PRO A 288 9.80 1.10 -14.50
C PRO A 288 10.61 -0.20 -14.50
N ASP A 289 9.93 -1.33 -14.69
CA ASP A 289 10.48 -2.70 -14.71
C ASP A 289 11.14 -3.19 -13.39
N GLU A 290 11.20 -2.36 -12.33
CA GLU A 290 11.64 -2.80 -11.01
C GLU A 290 10.61 -3.71 -10.33
N VAL A 291 11.06 -4.54 -9.38
CA VAL A 291 10.24 -5.55 -8.71
C VAL A 291 9.64 -4.99 -7.43
N VAL A 292 8.32 -4.93 -7.38
CA VAL A 292 7.53 -4.60 -6.19
C VAL A 292 7.04 -5.89 -5.53
N PHE A 293 7.13 -5.96 -4.22
CA PHE A 293 6.82 -7.16 -3.44
C PHE A 293 5.76 -6.91 -2.37
N THR A 294 4.87 -7.88 -2.19
CA THR A 294 3.93 -7.94 -1.06
C THR A 294 3.81 -9.37 -0.51
N PRO A 295 4.00 -9.57 0.81
CA PRO A 295 3.78 -10.88 1.45
C PRO A 295 2.31 -11.18 1.74
N PHE A 296 1.41 -10.18 1.64
CA PHE A 296 -0.01 -10.25 1.97
C PHE A 296 -0.83 -9.55 0.90
N MET A 297 -0.90 -10.14 -0.30
CA MET A 297 -1.51 -9.43 -1.43
C MET A 297 -3.04 -9.37 -1.39
N GLY A 298 -3.71 -10.16 -0.53
CA GLY A 298 -5.16 -10.22 -0.50
C GLY A 298 -5.76 -10.50 -1.88
N VAL A 299 -6.64 -9.61 -2.33
CA VAL A 299 -7.23 -9.67 -3.68
C VAL A 299 -6.35 -9.03 -4.77
N GLY A 300 -5.09 -8.71 -4.45
CA GLY A 300 -4.05 -8.35 -5.39
C GLY A 300 -3.77 -6.86 -5.58
N SER A 301 -4.22 -5.97 -4.70
CA SER A 301 -4.05 -4.51 -4.88
C SER A 301 -2.58 -4.11 -5.03
N GLU A 302 -1.69 -4.64 -4.20
CA GLU A 302 -0.25 -4.34 -4.17
C GLU A 302 0.54 -5.03 -5.31
N VAL A 303 -0.13 -5.86 -6.12
CA VAL A 303 0.40 -6.42 -7.38
C VAL A 303 -0.22 -5.69 -8.57
N TYR A 304 -1.52 -5.39 -8.51
CA TYR A 304 -2.26 -4.70 -9.56
C TYR A 304 -1.67 -3.33 -9.90
N SER A 305 -1.52 -2.46 -8.89
CA SER A 305 -0.97 -1.11 -9.08
C SER A 305 0.41 -1.11 -9.74
N PRO A 306 1.43 -1.81 -9.22
CA PRO A 306 2.73 -1.86 -9.86
C PRO A 306 2.68 -2.36 -11.31
N VAL A 307 1.93 -3.43 -11.59
CA VAL A 307 1.82 -4.00 -12.94
C VAL A 307 1.17 -3.00 -13.89
N SER A 308 0.07 -2.36 -13.49
CA SER A 308 -0.61 -1.34 -14.31
C SER A 308 0.27 -0.12 -14.59
N MET A 309 1.23 0.17 -13.72
CA MET A 309 2.20 1.26 -13.83
C MET A 309 3.54 0.84 -14.47
N GLY A 310 3.62 -0.34 -15.08
CA GLY A 310 4.80 -0.81 -15.81
C GLY A 310 5.95 -1.32 -14.92
N ARG A 311 5.69 -1.65 -13.67
CA ARG A 311 6.62 -2.37 -12.80
C ARG A 311 6.39 -3.87 -12.91
N LYS A 312 7.29 -4.65 -12.35
CA LYS A 312 7.08 -6.08 -12.09
C LYS A 312 6.61 -6.26 -10.66
N ALA A 313 5.89 -7.35 -10.39
CA ALA A 313 5.41 -7.58 -9.04
C ALA A 313 5.50 -9.03 -8.60
N ILE A 314 5.71 -9.23 -7.29
CA ILE A 314 5.61 -10.55 -6.63
C ILE A 314 4.63 -10.40 -5.47
N GLY A 315 3.61 -11.28 -5.44
CA GLY A 315 2.61 -11.30 -4.38
C GLY A 315 2.38 -12.70 -3.82
N ILE A 316 2.08 -12.76 -2.52
CA ILE A 316 1.80 -14.01 -1.82
C ILE A 316 0.47 -13.87 -1.10
N GLU A 317 -0.37 -14.91 -1.14
CA GLU A 317 -1.65 -14.96 -0.45
C GLU A 317 -1.92 -16.37 0.06
N LEU A 318 -2.22 -16.49 1.34
CA LEU A 318 -2.49 -17.78 1.99
C LEU A 318 -3.89 -18.28 1.68
N LYS A 319 -4.90 -17.38 1.65
CA LYS A 319 -6.31 -17.70 1.47
C LYS A 319 -6.64 -17.92 0.00
N ASN A 320 -7.12 -19.13 -0.32
CA ASN A 320 -7.36 -19.55 -1.71
C ASN A 320 -8.44 -18.73 -2.42
N SER A 321 -9.51 -18.33 -1.72
CA SER A 321 -10.56 -17.48 -2.32
C SER A 321 -10.04 -16.11 -2.72
N TYR A 322 -9.20 -15.48 -1.89
CA TYR A 322 -8.55 -14.21 -2.20
C TYR A 322 -7.53 -14.36 -3.34
N PHE A 323 -6.75 -15.42 -3.34
CA PHE A 323 -5.81 -15.73 -4.42
C PHE A 323 -6.53 -15.88 -5.79
N LYS A 324 -7.67 -16.57 -5.82
CA LYS A 324 -8.48 -16.70 -7.04
C LYS A 324 -8.98 -15.34 -7.54
N GLN A 325 -9.45 -14.48 -6.64
CA GLN A 325 -9.87 -13.13 -7.00
C GLN A 325 -8.69 -12.29 -7.47
N ALA A 326 -7.52 -12.42 -6.84
CA ALA A 326 -6.30 -11.73 -7.25
C ALA A 326 -5.90 -12.07 -8.68
N LYS A 327 -6.00 -13.34 -9.11
CA LYS A 327 -5.75 -13.73 -10.51
C LYS A 327 -6.60 -12.90 -11.48
N ILE A 328 -7.89 -12.78 -11.22
CA ILE A 328 -8.83 -12.02 -12.07
C ILE A 328 -8.46 -10.54 -12.12
N ASN A 329 -8.23 -9.94 -10.94
CA ASN A 329 -7.92 -8.53 -10.83
C ASN A 329 -6.59 -8.17 -11.52
N ILE A 330 -5.57 -9.01 -11.36
CA ILE A 330 -4.22 -8.72 -11.87
C ILE A 330 -4.13 -8.91 -13.39
N GLU A 331 -4.89 -9.86 -13.98
CA GLU A 331 -5.00 -9.97 -15.42
C GLU A 331 -5.52 -8.67 -16.06
N GLU A 332 -6.40 -7.96 -15.38
CA GLU A 332 -6.87 -6.66 -15.84
C GLU A 332 -5.77 -5.58 -15.81
N ALA A 333 -4.90 -5.60 -14.78
CA ALA A 333 -3.75 -4.70 -14.72
C ALA A 333 -2.80 -4.88 -15.91
N GLU A 334 -2.53 -6.12 -16.30
CA GLU A 334 -1.68 -6.43 -17.45
C GLU A 334 -2.32 -5.96 -18.77
N LYS A 335 -3.63 -6.14 -18.93
CA LYS A 335 -4.38 -5.62 -20.08
C LYS A 335 -4.33 -4.09 -20.16
N ARG A 336 -4.39 -3.40 -19.04
CA ARG A 336 -4.23 -1.93 -18.95
C ARG A 336 -2.84 -1.49 -19.38
N PHE A 337 -1.82 -2.10 -18.82
CA PHE A 337 -0.44 -1.81 -19.18
C PHE A 337 -0.19 -1.99 -20.68
N ASN A 338 -0.72 -3.06 -21.28
CA ASN A 338 -0.59 -3.33 -22.70
C ASN A 338 -1.48 -2.44 -23.59
N GLY A 339 -2.20 -1.47 -23.04
CA GLY A 339 -3.07 -0.55 -23.79
C GLY A 339 -4.36 -1.17 -24.34
N THR A 340 -4.72 -2.38 -23.91
CA THR A 340 -5.91 -3.09 -24.35
C THR A 340 -7.20 -2.53 -23.70
N ILE A 341 -7.06 -1.91 -22.52
CA ILE A 341 -8.15 -1.23 -21.79
C ILE A 341 -7.73 0.22 -21.53
N LYS A 342 -8.58 1.19 -21.93
CA LYS A 342 -8.33 2.60 -21.61
C LYS A 342 -8.52 2.85 -20.12
N GLN A 343 -7.70 3.72 -19.57
CA GLN A 343 -7.63 4.04 -18.12
C GLN A 343 -8.96 4.56 -17.51
N ASP A 344 -9.92 4.99 -18.33
CA ASP A 344 -11.10 5.76 -17.87
C ASP A 344 -12.34 4.92 -17.52
N LEU A 345 -12.32 3.59 -17.59
CA LEU A 345 -13.53 2.76 -17.50
C LEU A 345 -13.83 2.12 -16.14
N LEU A 346 -13.06 2.38 -15.10
CA LEU A 346 -13.32 1.80 -13.74
C LEU A 346 -14.10 2.70 -12.79
N PHE A 347 -14.54 3.88 -13.20
CA PHE A 347 -15.16 4.87 -12.30
C PHE A 347 -16.56 5.32 -12.77
N THR A 348 -17.32 4.43 -13.40
CA THR A 348 -18.77 4.64 -13.60
C THR A 348 -19.58 3.87 -12.55
#